data_69e09033bee7048eed17c5f5460632a9
#
_entry.id   69e09033bee7048eed17c5f5460632a9
#
_cell.length_a   1.000
_cell.length_b   1.000
_cell.length_c   1.000
_cell.angle_alpha   90.00
_cell.angle_beta   90.00
_cell.angle_gamma   90.00
#
_symmetry.space_group_name_H-M   'P 1'
#
loop_
_entity.id
_entity.type
_entity.pdbx_description
1 polymer ?
#
loop_
_entity_poly.entity_id
_entity_poly.type
_entity_poly.pdbx_seq_one_letter_code
_entity_poly.pdbx_strand_id
1 'polypeptide(L)'
;MVSIIYYSMTGNTKKMAMAMAEELGVKALNVKDAASLPNDGILLIGSGCYGDKPGEPMAKFIANNDFGGRKVALFGTSGAGAGNEVAAMAEALKQKGAEVIGNYHSAGRAFVVANIGHPNKDELSAARKFAREMASIG
;
A
#
# COMPACT_ATOMS: atom_id res chain seq x y z
N MET A 1 -7.60 -8.60 -12.87
CA MET A 1 -8.19 -8.36 -11.56
C MET A 1 -7.19 -7.66 -10.64
N VAL A 2 -7.65 -6.82 -9.75
CA VAL A 2 -6.78 -6.09 -8.83
C VAL A 2 -7.29 -6.30 -7.41
N SER A 3 -6.39 -6.55 -6.47
CA SER A 3 -6.72 -6.68 -5.05
C SER A 3 -5.91 -5.65 -4.28
N ILE A 4 -6.53 -5.02 -3.28
CA ILE A 4 -5.91 -3.99 -2.46
C ILE A 4 -5.86 -4.47 -1.02
N ILE A 5 -4.66 -4.53 -0.45
CA ILE A 5 -4.43 -4.95 0.93
C ILE A 5 -3.62 -3.87 1.63
N TYR A 6 -4.07 -3.42 2.78
CA TYR A 6 -3.42 -2.32 3.48
C TYR A 6 -3.33 -2.54 4.98
N TYR A 7 -2.42 -1.81 5.62
CA TYR A 7 -2.37 -1.65 7.07
C TYR A 7 -2.32 -0.17 7.41
N SER A 8 -3.16 0.26 8.35
CA SER A 8 -3.22 1.66 8.75
C SER A 8 -3.53 1.76 10.24
N MET A 9 -2.71 2.50 10.98
CA MET A 9 -2.95 2.74 12.40
C MET A 9 -3.77 4.01 12.62
N THR A 10 -3.45 5.09 11.88
CA THR A 10 -4.11 6.39 12.05
C THR A 10 -5.24 6.65 11.05
N GLY A 11 -5.41 5.75 10.08
CA GLY A 11 -6.43 5.89 9.04
C GLY A 11 -5.96 6.57 7.75
N ASN A 12 -4.73 7.06 7.69
CA ASN A 12 -4.24 7.76 6.51
C ASN A 12 -4.00 6.81 5.33
N THR A 13 -3.34 5.69 5.56
CA THR A 13 -3.16 4.67 4.52
C THR A 13 -4.50 4.07 4.12
N LYS A 14 -5.40 3.89 5.08
CA LYS A 14 -6.76 3.43 4.80
C LYS A 14 -7.50 4.38 3.86
N LYS A 15 -7.38 5.69 4.09
CA LYS A 15 -8.00 6.71 3.25
C LYS A 15 -7.50 6.60 1.81
N MET A 16 -6.20 6.42 1.64
CA MET A 16 -5.59 6.22 0.32
C MET A 16 -6.08 4.91 -0.33
N ALA A 17 -6.08 3.82 0.43
CA ALA A 17 -6.55 2.52 -0.06
C ALA A 17 -8.02 2.58 -0.50
N MET A 18 -8.87 3.27 0.26
CA MET A 18 -10.28 3.42 -0.08
C MET A 18 -10.48 4.25 -1.35
N ALA A 19 -9.67 5.28 -1.56
CA ALA A 19 -9.73 6.08 -2.78
C ALA A 19 -9.36 5.24 -4.00
N MET A 20 -8.32 4.43 -3.89
CA MET A 20 -7.90 3.52 -4.96
C MET A 20 -8.98 2.46 -5.24
N ALA A 21 -9.55 1.90 -4.18
CA ALA A 21 -10.60 0.88 -4.30
C ALA A 21 -11.83 1.44 -5.01
N GLU A 22 -12.23 2.64 -4.66
CA GLU A 22 -13.37 3.32 -5.31
C GLU A 22 -13.07 3.54 -6.80
N GLU A 23 -11.85 3.98 -7.11
CA GLU A 23 -11.45 4.23 -8.49
C GLU A 23 -11.49 2.95 -9.34
N LEU A 24 -11.10 1.82 -8.76
CA LEU A 24 -11.03 0.54 -9.47
C LEU A 24 -12.31 -0.31 -9.36
N GLY A 25 -13.26 0.12 -8.56
CA GLY A 25 -14.49 -0.64 -8.35
C GLY A 25 -14.27 -1.94 -7.58
N VAL A 26 -13.27 -1.98 -6.70
CA VAL A 26 -12.97 -3.14 -5.86
C VAL A 26 -13.01 -2.75 -4.39
N LYS A 27 -12.88 -3.72 -3.51
CA LYS A 27 -12.82 -3.47 -2.06
C LYS A 27 -11.37 -3.44 -1.61
N ALA A 28 -11.06 -2.56 -0.66
CA ALA A 28 -9.77 -2.56 0.02
C ALA A 28 -9.91 -3.42 1.29
N LEU A 29 -8.94 -4.30 1.52
CA LEU A 29 -8.94 -5.22 2.64
C LEU A 29 -7.83 -4.86 3.63
N ASN A 30 -8.18 -4.72 4.89
CA ASN A 30 -7.19 -4.56 5.95
C ASN A 30 -6.40 -5.87 6.07
N VAL A 31 -5.09 -5.78 6.16
CA VAL A 31 -4.23 -6.96 6.22
C VAL A 31 -4.58 -7.88 7.40
N LYS A 32 -5.11 -7.33 8.48
CA LYS A 32 -5.53 -8.12 9.65
C LYS A 32 -6.69 -9.06 9.32
N ASP A 33 -7.45 -8.76 8.28
CA ASP A 33 -8.58 -9.57 7.83
C ASP A 33 -8.21 -10.47 6.65
N ALA A 34 -6.96 -10.38 6.16
CA ALA A 34 -6.50 -11.15 5.02
C ALA A 34 -5.90 -12.47 5.50
N ALA A 35 -6.56 -13.58 5.21
CA ALA A 35 -6.08 -14.91 5.59
C ALA A 35 -4.96 -15.39 4.68
N SER A 36 -5.01 -15.04 3.39
CA SER A 36 -4.03 -15.48 2.40
C SER A 36 -4.03 -14.52 1.22
N LEU A 37 -3.08 -14.72 0.30
CA LEU A 37 -3.04 -13.93 -0.92
C LEU A 37 -4.20 -14.30 -1.84
N PRO A 38 -4.79 -13.31 -2.53
CA PRO A 38 -5.68 -13.60 -3.66
C PRO A 38 -4.94 -14.44 -4.71
N ASN A 39 -5.67 -15.32 -5.38
CA ASN A 39 -5.06 -16.31 -6.27
C ASN A 39 -4.42 -15.75 -7.52
N ASP A 40 -4.88 -14.61 -8.02
CA ASP A 40 -4.37 -14.05 -9.28
C ASP A 40 -4.48 -12.53 -9.28
N GLY A 41 -3.95 -11.93 -10.35
CA GLY A 41 -4.07 -10.51 -10.61
C GLY A 41 -2.99 -9.68 -9.96
N ILE A 42 -3.11 -8.38 -10.13
CA ILE A 42 -2.18 -7.40 -9.56
C ILE A 42 -2.55 -7.12 -8.11
N LEU A 43 -1.55 -7.04 -7.25
CA LEU A 43 -1.74 -6.71 -5.85
C LEU A 43 -1.30 -5.27 -5.60
N LEU A 44 -2.16 -4.47 -5.00
CA LEU A 44 -1.81 -3.16 -4.46
C LEU A 44 -1.65 -3.34 -2.95
N ILE A 45 -0.44 -3.18 -2.44
CA ILE A 45 -0.12 -3.39 -1.03
C ILE A 45 0.39 -2.09 -0.43
N GLY A 46 -0.19 -1.70 0.69
CA GLY A 46 0.16 -0.43 1.32
C GLY A 46 0.24 -0.46 2.82
N SER A 47 1.03 0.45 3.38
CA SER A 47 1.19 0.60 4.82
C SER A 47 1.58 2.03 5.18
N GLY A 48 1.28 2.43 6.41
CA GLY A 48 1.92 3.59 7.00
C GLY A 48 3.37 3.28 7.34
N CYS A 49 4.13 4.32 7.68
CA CYS A 49 5.54 4.20 8.05
C CYS A 49 5.67 4.27 9.58
N TYR A 50 6.32 3.28 10.14
CA TYR A 50 6.52 3.18 11.59
C TYR A 50 7.99 2.88 11.87
N GLY A 51 8.77 3.95 12.14
CA GLY A 51 10.22 3.80 12.31
C GLY A 51 10.92 3.38 11.03
N ASP A 52 10.58 4.01 9.90
CA ASP A 52 11.11 3.72 8.56
C ASP A 52 10.74 2.33 8.03
N LYS A 53 9.75 1.69 8.62
CA LYS A 53 9.31 0.34 8.24
C LYS A 53 7.80 0.30 8.06
N PRO A 54 7.28 -0.66 7.30
CA PRO A 54 5.84 -0.89 7.25
C PRO A 54 5.34 -1.38 8.62
N GLY A 55 4.05 -1.28 8.85
CA GLY A 55 3.44 -1.81 10.06
C GLY A 55 3.72 -3.30 10.22
N GLU A 56 3.89 -3.74 11.46
CA GLU A 56 4.22 -5.14 11.75
C GLU A 56 3.25 -6.15 11.14
N PRO A 57 1.92 -5.94 11.20
CA PRO A 57 1.00 -6.88 10.55
C PRO A 57 1.24 -7.03 9.05
N MET A 58 1.60 -5.94 8.34
CA MET A 58 1.92 -6.02 6.92
C MET A 58 3.25 -6.72 6.69
N ALA A 59 4.26 -6.42 7.51
CA ALA A 59 5.56 -7.09 7.39
C ALA A 59 5.41 -8.61 7.59
N LYS A 60 4.61 -9.03 8.55
CA LYS A 60 4.33 -10.45 8.79
C LYS A 60 3.57 -11.09 7.63
N PHE A 61 2.60 -10.38 7.08
CA PHE A 61 1.83 -10.88 5.93
C PHE A 61 2.76 -11.14 4.74
N ILE A 62 3.66 -10.21 4.46
CA ILE A 62 4.64 -10.38 3.39
C ILE A 62 5.57 -11.56 3.67
N ALA A 63 6.06 -11.67 4.91
CA ALA A 63 6.97 -12.75 5.29
C ALA A 63 6.32 -14.13 5.22
N ASN A 64 5.03 -14.22 5.47
CA ASN A 64 4.31 -15.48 5.60
C ASN A 64 3.68 -15.98 4.29
N ASN A 65 3.85 -15.25 3.19
CA ASN A 65 3.24 -15.64 1.91
C ASN A 65 4.29 -15.77 0.82
N ASP A 66 3.96 -16.54 -0.21
CA ASP A 66 4.79 -16.68 -1.40
C ASP A 66 4.24 -15.75 -2.47
N PHE A 67 5.09 -14.85 -2.95
CA PHE A 67 4.71 -13.89 -3.98
C PHE A 67 5.34 -14.21 -5.33
N GLY A 68 5.86 -15.41 -5.51
CA GLY A 68 6.57 -15.80 -6.73
C GLY A 68 5.80 -15.49 -8.01
N GLY A 69 6.38 -14.67 -8.88
CA GLY A 69 5.76 -14.28 -10.14
C GLY A 69 4.60 -13.31 -10.03
N ARG A 70 4.24 -12.86 -8.83
CA ARG A 70 3.12 -11.93 -8.66
C ARG A 70 3.55 -10.49 -8.94
N LYS A 71 2.71 -9.75 -9.63
CA LYS A 71 2.92 -8.32 -9.85
C LYS A 71 2.34 -7.53 -8.69
N VAL A 72 3.17 -6.73 -8.05
CA VAL A 72 2.80 -5.96 -6.87
C VAL A 72 3.14 -4.50 -7.07
N ALA A 73 2.17 -3.62 -6.83
CA ALA A 73 2.40 -2.19 -6.74
C ALA A 73 2.26 -1.78 -5.28
N LEU A 74 3.08 -0.84 -4.84
CA LEU A 74 3.16 -0.45 -3.44
C LEU A 74 2.67 0.97 -3.23
N PHE A 75 2.03 1.21 -2.11
CA PHE A 75 1.67 2.57 -1.71
C PHE A 75 1.91 2.75 -0.22
N GLY A 76 2.14 3.98 0.19
CA GLY A 76 2.43 4.24 1.58
C GLY A 76 2.20 5.68 1.99
N THR A 77 2.10 5.89 3.29
CA THR A 77 2.03 7.22 3.90
C THR A 77 3.06 7.28 5.01
N SER A 78 3.75 8.41 5.12
CA SER A 78 4.70 8.62 6.21
C SER A 78 4.63 10.07 6.67
N GLY A 79 5.06 10.31 7.91
CA GLY A 79 5.05 11.65 8.49
C GLY A 79 5.91 12.64 7.70
N ALA A 80 6.99 12.17 7.12
CA ALA A 80 7.90 13.00 6.33
C ALA A 80 7.66 12.89 4.82
N GLY A 81 6.80 11.96 4.38
CA GLY A 81 6.55 11.71 2.96
C GLY A 81 7.73 11.07 2.24
N ALA A 82 8.69 10.50 2.96
CA ALA A 82 9.93 9.99 2.38
C ALA A 82 9.81 8.63 1.68
N GLY A 83 8.77 7.85 2.01
CA GLY A 83 8.55 6.56 1.35
C GLY A 83 9.45 5.43 1.81
N ASN A 84 10.05 5.53 3.00
CA ASN A 84 10.95 4.51 3.51
C ASN A 84 10.25 3.17 3.74
N GLU A 85 8.98 3.18 4.14
CA GLU A 85 8.16 1.98 4.30
C GLU A 85 7.91 1.29 2.97
N VAL A 86 7.76 2.06 1.90
CA VAL A 86 7.57 1.52 0.55
C VAL A 86 8.86 0.82 0.10
N ALA A 87 10.00 1.44 0.34
CA ALA A 87 11.30 0.84 -0.02
C ALA A 87 11.52 -0.46 0.76
N ALA A 88 11.17 -0.49 2.05
CA ALA A 88 11.30 -1.69 2.87
C ALA A 88 10.39 -2.82 2.38
N MET A 89 9.15 -2.49 2.02
CA MET A 89 8.21 -3.48 1.47
C MET A 89 8.71 -4.01 0.12
N ALA A 90 9.23 -3.13 -0.74
CA ALA A 90 9.75 -3.53 -2.05
C ALA A 90 10.86 -4.56 -1.90
N GLU A 91 11.80 -4.30 -1.00
CA GLU A 91 12.90 -5.22 -0.74
C GLU A 91 12.41 -6.57 -0.23
N ALA A 92 11.50 -6.56 0.74
CA ALA A 92 10.94 -7.78 1.30
C ALA A 92 10.20 -8.60 0.24
N LEU A 93 9.43 -7.93 -0.62
CA LEU A 93 8.66 -8.59 -1.68
C LEU A 93 9.55 -9.17 -2.75
N LYS A 94 10.64 -8.47 -3.12
CA LYS A 94 11.61 -9.00 -4.08
C LYS A 94 12.24 -10.28 -3.57
N GLN A 95 12.55 -10.34 -2.28
CA GLN A 95 13.07 -11.55 -1.66
C GLN A 95 12.07 -12.70 -1.68
N LYS A 96 10.78 -12.40 -1.76
CA LYS A 96 9.70 -13.38 -1.86
C LYS A 96 9.33 -13.70 -3.32
N GLY A 97 10.09 -13.22 -4.29
CA GLY A 97 9.90 -13.52 -5.69
C GLY A 97 8.89 -12.65 -6.43
N ALA A 98 8.42 -11.58 -5.81
CA ALA A 98 7.46 -10.67 -6.43
C ALA A 98 8.12 -9.77 -7.48
N GLU A 99 7.35 -9.40 -8.50
CA GLU A 99 7.72 -8.35 -9.44
C GLU A 99 7.07 -7.05 -8.96
N VAL A 100 7.89 -6.12 -8.47
CA VAL A 100 7.39 -4.82 -8.00
C VAL A 100 7.28 -3.90 -9.21
N ILE A 101 6.04 -3.56 -9.59
CA ILE A 101 5.77 -2.84 -10.84
C ILE A 101 5.65 -1.34 -10.67
N GLY A 102 5.58 -0.84 -9.44
CA GLY A 102 5.52 0.58 -9.19
C GLY A 102 5.27 0.89 -7.73
N ASN A 103 5.39 2.17 -7.38
CA ASN A 103 5.09 2.61 -6.03
C ASN A 103 4.59 4.05 -6.02
N TYR A 104 3.82 4.38 -4.98
CA TYR A 104 3.35 5.72 -4.70
C TYR A 104 3.38 5.95 -3.21
N HIS A 105 3.88 7.10 -2.78
CA HIS A 105 3.85 7.46 -1.37
C HIS A 105 3.54 8.94 -1.21
N SER A 106 2.94 9.29 -0.07
CA SER A 106 2.62 10.66 0.27
C SER A 106 2.78 10.89 1.76
N ALA A 107 2.63 12.14 2.19
CA ALA A 107 2.62 12.46 3.60
C ALA A 107 1.39 11.85 4.27
N GLY A 108 1.59 11.35 5.46
CA GLY A 108 0.52 10.91 6.34
C GLY A 108 0.63 11.64 7.66
N ARG A 109 -0.16 11.23 8.63
CA ARG A 109 -0.16 11.85 9.95
C ARG A 109 0.88 11.16 10.83
N ALA A 110 1.96 11.87 11.17
CA ALA A 110 3.03 11.32 12.01
C ALA A 110 2.73 11.50 13.50
N PHE A 111 2.26 12.68 13.88
CA PHE A 111 1.94 13.03 15.26
C PHE A 111 0.56 13.66 15.31
N VAL A 112 0.04 13.92 16.51
CA VAL A 112 -1.29 14.48 16.68
C VAL A 112 -1.54 15.72 15.83
N VAL A 113 -0.51 16.57 15.67
CA VAL A 113 -0.65 17.82 14.92
C VAL A 113 0.16 17.86 13.63
N ALA A 114 1.02 16.86 13.36
CA ALA A 114 1.84 16.84 12.16
C ALA A 114 1.06 16.22 11.01
N ASN A 115 1.12 16.86 9.84
CA ASN A 115 0.49 16.40 8.61
C ASN A 115 -1.03 16.17 8.74
N ILE A 116 -1.70 16.93 9.60
CA ILE A 116 -3.16 16.92 9.66
C ILE A 116 -3.69 17.36 8.29
N GLY A 117 -4.63 16.59 7.75
CA GLY A 117 -5.18 16.86 6.43
C GLY A 117 -4.46 16.12 5.31
N HIS A 118 -3.43 15.33 5.62
CA HIS A 118 -2.77 14.47 4.65
C HIS A 118 -3.17 13.00 4.88
N PRO A 119 -3.33 12.19 3.81
CA PRO A 119 -3.26 12.65 2.42
C PRO A 119 -4.40 13.63 2.12
N ASN A 120 -4.07 14.71 1.40
CA ASN A 120 -5.06 15.71 1.02
C ASN A 120 -5.76 15.30 -0.28
N LYS A 121 -6.65 16.17 -0.76
CA LYS A 121 -7.43 15.90 -1.96
C LYS A 121 -6.56 15.65 -3.19
N ASP A 122 -5.49 16.41 -3.36
CA ASP A 122 -4.59 16.26 -4.50
C ASP A 122 -3.80 14.97 -4.42
N GLU A 123 -3.37 14.60 -3.22
CA GLU A 123 -2.66 13.35 -2.99
C GLU A 123 -3.56 12.14 -3.24
N LEU A 124 -4.83 12.21 -2.84
CA LEU A 124 -5.79 11.15 -3.12
C LEU A 124 -6.09 11.04 -4.60
N SER A 125 -6.15 12.17 -5.31
CA SER A 125 -6.33 12.19 -6.75
C SER A 125 -5.16 11.52 -7.47
N ALA A 126 -3.94 11.80 -7.02
CA ALA A 126 -2.73 11.15 -7.56
C ALA A 126 -2.71 9.66 -7.25
N ALA A 127 -3.18 9.26 -6.08
CA ALA A 127 -3.30 7.85 -5.72
C ALA A 127 -4.28 7.11 -6.65
N ARG A 128 -5.42 7.74 -6.96
CA ARG A 128 -6.39 7.16 -7.90
C ARG A 128 -5.78 6.96 -9.28
N LYS A 129 -5.03 7.94 -9.76
CA LYS A 129 -4.33 7.85 -11.04
C LYS A 129 -3.30 6.72 -11.03
N PHE A 130 -2.52 6.62 -9.97
CA PHE A 130 -1.56 5.55 -9.79
C PHE A 130 -2.24 4.18 -9.85
N ALA A 131 -3.36 4.04 -9.15
CA ALA A 131 -4.12 2.78 -9.14
C ALA A 131 -4.56 2.38 -10.55
N ARG A 132 -5.08 3.35 -11.34
CA ARG A 132 -5.48 3.10 -12.72
C ARG A 132 -4.29 2.65 -13.58
N GLU A 133 -3.16 3.34 -13.44
CA GLU A 133 -1.96 3.02 -14.20
C GLU A 133 -1.45 1.61 -13.88
N MET A 134 -1.42 1.25 -12.59
CA MET A 134 -0.98 -0.08 -12.19
C MET A 134 -1.93 -1.17 -12.67
N ALA A 135 -3.23 -0.94 -12.56
CA ALA A 135 -4.23 -1.89 -13.02
C ALA A 135 -4.14 -2.18 -14.52
N SER A 136 -3.68 -1.21 -15.30
CA SER A 136 -3.55 -1.37 -16.75
C SER A 136 -2.36 -2.24 -17.17
N ILE A 137 -1.42 -2.49 -16.28
CA ILE A 137 -0.22 -3.30 -16.58
C ILE A 137 -0.57 -4.78 -16.67
N GLY A 138 -1.53 -5.21 -15.87
CA GLY A 138 -2.01 -6.57 -15.89
C GLY A 138 -2.96 -6.80 -17.03
#